data_67b594cf35ac47a5148dec1a6ed021b1
#
_entry.id   67b594cf35ac47a5148dec1a6ed021b1
#
_cell.length_a   1.000
_cell.length_b   1.000
_cell.length_c   1.000
_cell.angle_alpha   90.00
_cell.angle_beta   90.00
_cell.angle_gamma   90.00
#
_symmetry.space_group_name_H-M   'P 1'
#
loop_
_entity.id
_entity.type
_entity.pdbx_description
1 polymer ?
#
loop_
_entity_poly.entity_id
_entity_poly.type
_entity_poly.pdbx_seq_one_letter_code
_entity_poly.pdbx_strand_id
1 'polypeptide(L)'
;MSCVFTGKEKISIVGENGAGKTTFIKLLCRLYDPSEGVILLNGVDIKRYNYRQYIEKISAVFQDFKLFSIQLDENIALKHQVDDEKAKHILSNLGIWDIILKLPYKLKNKVHKDFDLQGFEPSGGVGQKLAIARALYKNTPLIILDEPTAALDPRAEYEIYQSFEALTENRMAFYISHRLSSSRFCDQILVFKDGKIVEQGNHNQLMELKNYYFELYEMQSKYYVEK
;
A
#
# COMPACT_ATOMS: atom_id res chain seq x y z
N MET A 1 20.14 3.33 11.61
CA MET A 1 18.67 3.34 11.82
C MET A 1 18.33 2.10 12.60
N SER A 2 17.52 2.19 13.68
CA SER A 2 17.07 1.03 14.45
C SER A 2 15.62 1.28 14.86
N CYS A 3 14.71 0.39 14.50
CA CYS A 3 13.29 0.46 14.86
C CYS A 3 12.72 -0.95 15.06
N VAL A 4 11.71 -1.06 15.89
CA VAL A 4 11.03 -2.33 16.19
C VAL A 4 9.53 -2.08 16.00
N PHE A 5 8.88 -3.00 15.28
CA PHE A 5 7.44 -2.99 15.07
C PHE A 5 6.86 -4.26 15.65
N THR A 6 5.71 -4.15 16.29
CA THR A 6 5.08 -5.27 16.98
C THR A 6 3.62 -5.41 16.61
N GLY A 7 3.14 -6.65 16.56
CA GLY A 7 1.72 -6.90 16.43
C GLY A 7 1.13 -6.53 15.08
N LYS A 8 0.08 -5.72 15.10
CA LYS A 8 -0.82 -5.44 13.97
C LYS A 8 -0.84 -3.94 13.66
N GLU A 9 0.30 -3.28 13.87
CA GLU A 9 0.43 -1.83 13.74
C GLU A 9 0.28 -1.39 12.29
N LYS A 10 -0.35 -0.24 12.11
CA LYS A 10 -0.40 0.52 10.87
C LYS A 10 0.64 1.62 10.94
N ILE A 11 1.65 1.53 10.10
CA ILE A 11 2.81 2.41 10.11
C ILE A 11 2.77 3.29 8.87
N SER A 12 2.69 4.59 9.05
CA SER A 12 2.87 5.56 7.98
C SER A 12 4.35 5.91 7.81
N ILE A 13 4.82 5.99 6.57
CA ILE A 13 6.17 6.44 6.25
C ILE A 13 6.05 7.74 5.46
N VAL A 14 6.55 8.82 6.03
CA VAL A 14 6.44 10.16 5.48
C VAL A 14 7.82 10.82 5.31
N GLY A 15 7.90 11.86 4.50
CA GLY A 15 9.13 12.61 4.21
C GLY A 15 9.16 13.08 2.77
N GLU A 16 10.10 13.95 2.45
CA GLU A 16 10.29 14.49 1.11
C GLU A 16 10.66 13.43 0.06
N ASN A 17 10.56 13.82 -1.22
CA ASN A 17 11.02 12.97 -2.32
C ASN A 17 12.52 12.71 -2.18
N GLY A 18 12.93 11.46 -2.39
CA GLY A 18 14.34 11.07 -2.23
C GLY A 18 14.79 10.81 -0.79
N ALA A 19 13.93 10.99 0.23
CA ALA A 19 14.27 10.76 1.64
C ALA A 19 14.57 9.29 2.01
N GLY A 20 14.42 8.33 1.08
CA GLY A 20 14.74 6.92 1.30
C GLY A 20 13.55 6.02 1.64
N LYS A 21 12.31 6.54 1.58
CA LYS A 21 11.07 5.79 1.93
C LYS A 21 10.91 4.49 1.12
N THR A 22 10.93 4.58 -0.21
CA THR A 22 10.81 3.41 -1.12
C THR A 22 12.00 2.45 -0.96
N THR A 23 13.20 2.96 -0.67
CA THR A 23 14.37 2.10 -0.39
C THR A 23 14.15 1.28 0.87
N PHE A 24 13.63 1.88 1.94
CA PHE A 24 13.30 1.18 3.17
C PHE A 24 12.30 0.03 2.92
N ILE A 25 11.24 0.28 2.14
CA ILE A 25 10.26 -0.76 1.78
C ILE A 25 10.90 -1.86 0.91
N LYS A 26 11.76 -1.52 -0.04
CA LYS A 26 12.46 -2.50 -0.87
C LYS A 26 13.38 -3.40 -0.03
N LEU A 27 13.98 -2.86 1.03
CA LEU A 27 14.74 -3.66 2.02
C LEU A 27 13.82 -4.59 2.81
N LEU A 28 12.64 -4.13 3.26
CA LEU A 28 11.65 -4.99 3.92
C LEU A 28 11.13 -6.09 3.00
N CYS A 29 10.95 -5.81 1.71
CA CYS A 29 10.57 -6.80 0.71
C CYS A 29 11.71 -7.74 0.31
N ARG A 30 12.93 -7.55 0.84
CA ARG A 30 14.12 -8.29 0.45
C ARG A 30 14.42 -8.23 -1.05
N LEU A 31 14.07 -7.09 -1.67
CA LEU A 31 14.47 -6.73 -3.03
C LEU A 31 15.89 -6.16 -3.06
N TYR A 32 16.33 -5.61 -1.94
CA TYR A 32 17.70 -5.17 -1.68
C TYR A 32 18.17 -5.75 -0.36
N ASP A 33 19.47 -5.98 -0.26
CA ASP A 33 20.13 -6.31 0.99
C ASP A 33 20.64 -5.03 1.68
N PRO A 34 20.53 -4.94 3.02
CA PRO A 34 21.14 -3.84 3.74
C PRO A 34 22.68 -3.95 3.62
N SER A 35 23.34 -2.79 3.36
CA SER A 35 24.80 -2.68 3.35
C SER A 35 25.39 -2.85 4.75
N GLU A 36 24.66 -2.39 5.77
CA GLU A 36 25.02 -2.50 7.19
C GLU A 36 23.79 -2.82 8.02
N GLY A 37 24.01 -3.54 9.12
CA GLY A 37 22.93 -3.94 10.03
C GLY A 37 22.17 -5.18 9.56
N VAL A 38 21.04 -5.44 10.22
CA VAL A 38 20.21 -6.63 9.97
C VAL A 38 18.73 -6.27 10.04
N ILE A 39 17.91 -6.98 9.28
CA ILE A 39 16.45 -6.92 9.37
C ILE A 39 15.99 -8.25 9.95
N LEU A 40 15.24 -8.18 11.04
CA LEU A 40 14.79 -9.38 11.76
C LEU A 40 13.27 -9.53 11.61
N LEU A 41 12.82 -10.73 11.33
CA LEU A 41 11.43 -11.15 11.46
C LEU A 41 11.33 -12.17 12.57
N ASN A 42 10.60 -11.83 13.64
CA ASN A 42 10.49 -12.66 14.85
C ASN A 42 11.88 -13.08 15.43
N GLY A 43 12.82 -12.13 15.47
CA GLY A 43 14.16 -12.35 16.00
C GLY A 43 15.13 -13.09 15.06
N VAL A 44 14.69 -13.51 13.88
CA VAL A 44 15.53 -14.21 12.90
C VAL A 44 15.83 -13.30 11.72
N ASP A 45 17.10 -13.19 11.32
CA ASP A 45 17.52 -12.44 10.14
C ASP A 45 16.76 -12.91 8.91
N ILE A 46 16.13 -11.97 8.19
CA ILE A 46 15.34 -12.28 6.99
C ILE A 46 16.18 -13.00 5.91
N LYS A 47 17.48 -12.82 5.89
CA LYS A 47 18.41 -13.53 4.97
C LYS A 47 18.46 -15.04 5.23
N ARG A 48 18.15 -15.50 6.45
CA ARG A 48 18.13 -16.92 6.81
C ARG A 48 16.85 -17.64 6.40
N TYR A 49 15.78 -16.90 6.09
CA TYR A 49 14.57 -17.51 5.56
C TYR A 49 14.77 -17.97 4.12
N ASN A 50 14.12 -19.07 3.74
CA ASN A 50 13.94 -19.37 2.33
C ASN A 50 13.21 -18.19 1.66
N TYR A 51 13.72 -17.70 0.52
CA TYR A 51 13.21 -16.50 -0.13
C TYR A 51 11.72 -16.61 -0.47
N ARG A 52 11.28 -17.75 -1.04
CA ARG A 52 9.86 -17.97 -1.37
C ARG A 52 8.97 -17.93 -0.14
N GLN A 53 9.37 -18.61 0.93
CA GLN A 53 8.61 -18.60 2.19
C GLN A 53 8.56 -17.22 2.84
N TYR A 54 9.59 -16.39 2.65
CA TYR A 54 9.61 -15.04 3.15
C TYR A 54 8.64 -14.14 2.36
N ILE A 55 8.72 -14.12 1.03
CA ILE A 55 7.85 -13.29 0.19
C ILE A 55 6.38 -13.74 0.21
N GLU A 56 6.09 -14.98 0.56
CA GLU A 56 4.72 -15.45 0.81
C GLU A 56 4.07 -14.76 2.01
N LYS A 57 4.85 -14.21 2.94
CA LYS A 57 4.37 -13.47 4.11
C LYS A 57 4.11 -11.98 3.83
N ILE A 58 4.43 -11.50 2.64
CA ILE A 58 4.37 -10.07 2.29
C ILE A 58 3.48 -9.88 1.07
N SER A 59 2.58 -8.91 1.13
CA SER A 59 1.93 -8.34 -0.03
C SER A 59 2.43 -6.91 -0.22
N ALA A 60 2.82 -6.55 -1.44
CA ALA A 60 3.30 -5.20 -1.73
C ALA A 60 2.60 -4.65 -2.99
N VAL A 61 2.22 -3.38 -2.93
CA VAL A 61 1.83 -2.56 -4.08
C VAL A 61 2.84 -1.43 -4.16
N PHE A 62 3.57 -1.37 -5.26
CA PHE A 62 4.51 -0.29 -5.56
C PHE A 62 3.82 0.77 -6.42
N GLN A 63 4.37 1.98 -6.43
CA GLN A 63 3.85 3.11 -7.21
C GLN A 63 3.74 2.79 -8.72
N ASP A 64 4.68 2.02 -9.25
CA ASP A 64 4.78 1.61 -10.65
C ASP A 64 4.12 0.25 -10.93
N PHE A 65 3.08 -0.11 -10.17
CA PHE A 65 2.34 -1.35 -10.36
C PHE A 65 1.87 -1.52 -11.81
N LYS A 66 1.77 -2.79 -12.24
CA LYS A 66 1.22 -3.14 -13.56
C LYS A 66 0.05 -4.12 -13.41
N LEU A 67 -0.95 -3.92 -14.24
CA LEU A 67 -1.98 -4.92 -14.49
C LEU A 67 -1.56 -5.72 -15.73
N PHE A 68 -1.92 -6.98 -15.75
CA PHE A 68 -1.60 -7.88 -16.85
C PHE A 68 -2.79 -7.98 -17.81
N SER A 69 -2.53 -8.22 -19.10
CA SER A 69 -3.57 -8.40 -20.13
C SER A 69 -4.21 -9.79 -20.06
N ILE A 70 -4.65 -10.17 -18.84
CA ILE A 70 -5.35 -11.42 -18.50
C ILE A 70 -6.70 -11.11 -17.85
N GLN A 71 -7.46 -12.12 -17.42
CA GLN A 71 -8.75 -11.91 -16.76
C GLN A 71 -8.61 -11.11 -15.46
N LEU A 72 -9.66 -10.38 -15.08
CA LEU A 72 -9.68 -9.54 -13.85
C LEU A 72 -9.46 -10.38 -12.60
N ASP A 73 -10.13 -11.51 -12.48
CA ASP A 73 -9.95 -12.41 -11.33
C ASP A 73 -8.53 -12.99 -11.26
N GLU A 74 -7.94 -13.37 -12.41
CA GLU A 74 -6.55 -13.80 -12.46
C GLU A 74 -5.58 -12.66 -12.11
N ASN A 75 -5.88 -11.42 -12.52
CA ASN A 75 -5.11 -10.24 -12.10
C ASN A 75 -5.10 -10.06 -10.58
N ILE A 76 -6.24 -10.32 -9.92
CA ILE A 76 -6.39 -10.18 -8.47
C ILE A 76 -5.71 -11.34 -7.74
N ALA A 77 -5.94 -12.57 -8.19
CA ALA A 77 -5.47 -13.76 -7.48
C ALA A 77 -4.04 -14.19 -7.85
N LEU A 78 -3.53 -13.76 -9.02
CA LEU A 78 -2.28 -14.24 -9.66
C LEU A 78 -2.21 -15.77 -9.77
N LYS A 79 -3.35 -16.39 -10.02
CA LYS A 79 -3.54 -17.83 -10.23
C LYS A 79 -4.82 -18.10 -11.01
N HIS A 80 -4.93 -19.28 -11.65
CA HIS A 80 -6.10 -19.65 -12.45
C HIS A 80 -7.34 -20.02 -11.62
N GLN A 81 -7.14 -20.63 -10.45
CA GLN A 81 -8.25 -20.96 -9.54
C GLN A 81 -8.48 -19.79 -8.59
N VAL A 82 -9.57 -19.09 -8.81
CA VAL A 82 -9.95 -17.89 -8.04
C VAL A 82 -11.17 -18.18 -7.20
N ASP A 83 -11.18 -17.70 -5.98
CA ASP A 83 -12.35 -17.62 -5.13
C ASP A 83 -13.10 -16.32 -5.50
N ASP A 84 -14.14 -16.46 -6.31
CA ASP A 84 -14.91 -15.35 -6.86
C ASP A 84 -15.64 -14.56 -5.75
N GLU A 85 -16.12 -15.22 -4.69
CA GLU A 85 -16.79 -14.53 -3.57
C GLU A 85 -15.79 -13.69 -2.77
N LYS A 86 -14.60 -14.21 -2.53
CA LYS A 86 -13.51 -13.42 -1.91
C LYS A 86 -13.10 -12.24 -2.77
N ALA A 87 -12.95 -12.42 -4.08
CA ALA A 87 -12.63 -11.34 -5.01
C ALA A 87 -13.72 -10.27 -5.00
N LYS A 88 -14.97 -10.67 -5.10
CA LYS A 88 -16.15 -9.81 -5.04
C LYS A 88 -16.20 -9.01 -3.73
N HIS A 89 -16.01 -9.66 -2.59
CA HIS A 89 -15.99 -8.98 -1.29
C HIS A 89 -14.93 -7.88 -1.23
N ILE A 90 -13.72 -8.17 -1.66
CA ILE A 90 -12.62 -7.19 -1.71
C ILE A 90 -12.95 -6.03 -2.66
N LEU A 91 -13.46 -6.31 -3.87
CA LEU A 91 -13.81 -5.30 -4.86
C LEU A 91 -14.97 -4.42 -4.41
N SER A 92 -15.94 -4.99 -3.67
CA SER A 92 -17.05 -4.25 -3.06
C SER A 92 -16.54 -3.28 -2.00
N ASN A 93 -15.65 -3.71 -1.12
CA ASN A 93 -15.04 -2.86 -0.09
C ASN A 93 -14.16 -1.74 -0.69
N LEU A 94 -13.58 -1.97 -1.86
CA LEU A 94 -12.82 -0.95 -2.60
C LEU A 94 -13.72 -0.05 -3.47
N GLY A 95 -15.05 -0.27 -3.47
CA GLY A 95 -16.03 0.55 -4.20
C GLY A 95 -15.92 0.45 -5.72
N ILE A 96 -15.45 -0.68 -6.25
CA ILE A 96 -15.32 -0.88 -7.71
C ILE A 96 -16.12 -2.09 -8.24
N TRP A 97 -16.85 -2.80 -7.38
CA TRP A 97 -17.63 -3.95 -7.80
C TRP A 97 -18.71 -3.58 -8.82
N ASP A 98 -19.41 -2.45 -8.66
CA ASP A 98 -20.44 -2.00 -9.59
C ASP A 98 -19.90 -1.69 -11.00
N ILE A 99 -18.64 -1.29 -11.10
CA ILE A 99 -17.95 -1.11 -12.38
C ILE A 99 -17.76 -2.48 -13.06
N ILE A 100 -17.29 -3.47 -12.28
CA ILE A 100 -17.06 -4.83 -12.78
C ILE A 100 -18.36 -5.51 -13.19
N LEU A 101 -19.46 -5.28 -12.49
CA LEU A 101 -20.78 -5.84 -12.84
C LEU A 101 -21.30 -5.39 -14.20
N LYS A 102 -20.90 -4.21 -14.66
CA LYS A 102 -21.31 -3.65 -15.97
C LYS A 102 -20.51 -4.22 -17.12
N LEU A 103 -19.42 -4.94 -16.86
CA LEU A 103 -18.62 -5.57 -17.92
C LEU A 103 -19.31 -6.82 -18.47
N PRO A 104 -19.19 -7.10 -19.78
CA PRO A 104 -19.85 -8.25 -20.42
C PRO A 104 -19.55 -9.58 -19.73
N TYR A 105 -18.30 -9.80 -19.35
CA TYR A 105 -17.85 -11.04 -18.74
C TYR A 105 -17.50 -10.88 -17.25
N LYS A 106 -17.83 -9.72 -16.62
CA LYS A 106 -17.59 -9.42 -15.20
C LYS A 106 -16.14 -9.73 -14.79
N LEU A 107 -15.92 -10.60 -13.80
CA LEU A 107 -14.58 -11.00 -13.34
C LEU A 107 -13.75 -11.71 -14.42
N LYS A 108 -14.40 -12.34 -15.41
CA LYS A 108 -13.72 -13.02 -16.53
C LYS A 108 -13.39 -12.08 -17.68
N ASN A 109 -13.74 -10.80 -17.59
CA ASN A 109 -13.33 -9.81 -18.59
C ASN A 109 -11.81 -9.64 -18.57
N LYS A 110 -11.17 -9.61 -19.72
CA LYS A 110 -9.74 -9.32 -19.82
C LYS A 110 -9.46 -7.86 -19.51
N VAL A 111 -8.34 -7.60 -18.88
CA VAL A 111 -7.80 -6.27 -18.69
C VAL A 111 -6.96 -5.91 -19.90
N HIS A 112 -7.04 -4.66 -20.33
CA HIS A 112 -6.46 -4.10 -21.54
C HIS A 112 -7.04 -4.68 -22.84
N LYS A 113 -6.86 -3.94 -23.92
CA LYS A 113 -7.33 -4.31 -25.26
C LYS A 113 -6.25 -4.91 -26.15
N ASP A 114 -5.10 -5.25 -25.58
CA ASP A 114 -3.94 -5.76 -26.32
C ASP A 114 -4.26 -7.06 -27.10
N PHE A 115 -5.09 -7.92 -26.50
CA PHE A 115 -5.43 -9.23 -27.05
C PHE A 115 -6.95 -9.48 -27.17
N ASP A 116 -7.77 -8.48 -26.81
CA ASP A 116 -9.24 -8.61 -26.84
C ASP A 116 -9.87 -7.22 -26.98
N LEU A 117 -10.51 -6.95 -28.12
CA LEU A 117 -11.16 -5.65 -28.37
C LEU A 117 -12.26 -5.31 -27.36
N GLN A 118 -12.84 -6.30 -26.69
CA GLN A 118 -13.79 -6.13 -25.59
C GLN A 118 -13.11 -6.04 -24.22
N GLY A 119 -11.78 -5.97 -24.19
CA GLY A 119 -10.99 -5.84 -22.99
C GLY A 119 -11.36 -4.56 -22.21
N PHE A 120 -11.32 -4.65 -20.91
CA PHE A 120 -11.60 -3.54 -20.00
C PHE A 120 -10.36 -2.67 -19.84
N GLU A 121 -10.50 -1.38 -20.15
CA GLU A 121 -9.47 -0.38 -19.90
C GLU A 121 -9.79 0.33 -18.57
N PRO A 122 -9.13 -0.02 -17.46
CA PRO A 122 -9.35 0.64 -16.20
C PRO A 122 -8.81 2.07 -16.22
N SER A 123 -9.55 3.02 -15.66
CA SER A 123 -8.97 4.33 -15.33
C SER A 123 -7.82 4.17 -14.34
N GLY A 124 -6.95 5.17 -14.21
CA GLY A 124 -5.82 5.11 -13.27
C GLY A 124 -6.26 4.75 -11.84
N GLY A 125 -7.35 5.36 -11.35
CA GLY A 125 -7.88 5.06 -10.03
C GLY A 125 -8.45 3.65 -9.89
N VAL A 126 -9.15 3.13 -10.90
CA VAL A 126 -9.66 1.75 -10.89
C VAL A 126 -8.49 0.76 -10.98
N GLY A 127 -7.49 1.04 -11.81
CA GLY A 127 -6.28 0.23 -11.91
C GLY A 127 -5.55 0.13 -10.58
N GLN A 128 -5.45 1.24 -9.87
CA GLN A 128 -4.83 1.29 -8.54
C GLN A 128 -5.62 0.46 -7.51
N LYS A 129 -6.95 0.57 -7.50
CA LYS A 129 -7.82 -0.24 -6.65
C LYS A 129 -7.70 -1.74 -6.97
N LEU A 130 -7.52 -2.12 -8.24
CA LEU A 130 -7.26 -3.52 -8.64
C LEU A 130 -5.90 -4.01 -8.13
N ALA A 131 -4.85 -3.18 -8.16
CA ALA A 131 -3.55 -3.53 -7.58
C ALA A 131 -3.64 -3.73 -6.05
N ILE A 132 -4.41 -2.88 -5.37
CA ILE A 132 -4.71 -3.04 -3.94
C ILE A 132 -5.51 -4.33 -3.69
N ALA A 133 -6.53 -4.62 -4.51
CA ALA A 133 -7.29 -5.87 -4.42
C ALA A 133 -6.38 -7.11 -4.51
N ARG A 134 -5.37 -7.08 -5.38
CA ARG A 134 -4.35 -8.13 -5.49
C ARG A 134 -3.59 -8.35 -4.17
N ALA A 135 -3.14 -7.26 -3.54
CA ALA A 135 -2.42 -7.36 -2.27
C ALA A 135 -3.31 -7.91 -1.14
N LEU A 136 -4.57 -7.48 -1.09
CA LEU A 136 -5.54 -7.94 -0.11
C LEU A 136 -5.95 -9.40 -0.34
N TYR A 137 -6.11 -9.81 -1.60
CA TYR A 137 -6.47 -11.17 -1.96
C TYR A 137 -5.41 -12.19 -1.52
N LYS A 138 -4.13 -11.84 -1.61
CA LYS A 138 -3.03 -12.71 -1.15
C LYS A 138 -3.11 -13.02 0.36
N ASN A 139 -3.71 -12.15 1.17
CA ASN A 139 -4.00 -12.36 2.59
C ASN A 139 -2.76 -12.64 3.46
N THR A 140 -1.76 -11.79 3.37
CA THR A 140 -0.49 -11.93 4.09
C THR A 140 -0.50 -11.21 5.44
N PRO A 141 0.33 -11.62 6.41
CA PRO A 141 0.47 -10.93 7.70
C PRO A 141 1.09 -9.54 7.58
N LEU A 142 1.85 -9.27 6.52
CA LEU A 142 2.47 -7.96 6.25
C LEU A 142 1.98 -7.42 4.91
N ILE A 143 1.44 -6.19 4.93
CA ILE A 143 1.02 -5.45 3.74
C ILE A 143 1.87 -4.19 3.62
N ILE A 144 2.33 -3.92 2.41
CA ILE A 144 3.13 -2.75 2.08
C ILE A 144 2.46 -2.03 0.91
N LEU A 145 2.19 -0.74 1.09
CA LEU A 145 1.54 0.08 0.08
C LEU A 145 2.38 1.35 -0.16
N ASP A 146 3.01 1.41 -1.31
CA ASP A 146 3.82 2.55 -1.74
C ASP A 146 2.96 3.47 -2.62
N GLU A 147 2.51 4.59 -2.06
CA GLU A 147 1.63 5.58 -2.69
C GLU A 147 0.34 4.98 -3.28
N PRO A 148 -0.43 4.21 -2.49
CA PRO A 148 -1.55 3.44 -3.01
C PRO A 148 -2.73 4.30 -3.47
N THR A 149 -2.66 5.62 -3.34
CA THR A 149 -3.74 6.56 -3.65
C THR A 149 -3.30 7.70 -4.57
N ALA A 150 -2.11 7.62 -5.15
CA ALA A 150 -1.53 8.70 -5.97
C ALA A 150 -2.42 9.13 -7.16
N ALA A 151 -3.17 8.20 -7.76
CA ALA A 151 -4.08 8.46 -8.88
C ALA A 151 -5.53 8.76 -8.46
N LEU A 152 -5.80 8.92 -7.17
CA LEU A 152 -7.14 9.13 -6.63
C LEU A 152 -7.37 10.59 -6.23
N ASP A 153 -8.62 11.04 -6.36
CA ASP A 153 -9.04 12.28 -5.76
C ASP A 153 -9.11 12.17 -4.23
N PRO A 154 -9.11 13.29 -3.48
CA PRO A 154 -9.08 13.28 -2.02
C PRO A 154 -10.24 12.51 -1.36
N ARG A 155 -11.42 12.49 -1.97
CA ARG A 155 -12.59 11.79 -1.44
C ARG A 155 -12.44 10.28 -1.61
N ALA A 156 -12.05 9.83 -2.80
CA ALA A 156 -11.79 8.43 -3.09
C ALA A 156 -10.63 7.89 -2.24
N GLU A 157 -9.62 8.71 -1.98
CA GLU A 157 -8.53 8.38 -1.08
C GLU A 157 -9.02 8.16 0.35
N TYR A 158 -9.81 9.08 0.90
CA TYR A 158 -10.39 8.96 2.24
C TYR A 158 -11.22 7.68 2.38
N GLU A 159 -12.09 7.39 1.40
CA GLU A 159 -12.90 6.15 1.37
C GLU A 159 -12.03 4.89 1.37
N ILE A 160 -10.90 4.91 0.67
CA ILE A 160 -9.94 3.80 0.67
C ILE A 160 -9.27 3.65 2.04
N TYR A 161 -8.81 4.73 2.68
CA TYR A 161 -8.19 4.62 3.99
C TYR A 161 -9.16 4.09 5.06
N GLN A 162 -10.43 4.50 5.02
CA GLN A 162 -11.45 3.91 5.89
C GLN A 162 -11.64 2.41 5.61
N SER A 163 -11.67 2.03 4.33
CA SER A 163 -11.76 0.61 3.94
C SER A 163 -10.51 -0.17 4.34
N PHE A 164 -9.34 0.44 4.29
CA PHE A 164 -8.10 -0.19 4.72
C PHE A 164 -8.06 -0.53 6.19
N GLU A 165 -8.69 0.27 7.04
CA GLU A 165 -8.79 -0.06 8.46
C GLU A 165 -9.44 -1.42 8.67
N ALA A 166 -10.56 -1.66 8.01
CA ALA A 166 -11.25 -2.94 8.05
C ALA A 166 -10.49 -4.07 7.31
N LEU A 167 -9.93 -3.76 6.13
CA LEU A 167 -9.27 -4.75 5.28
C LEU A 167 -7.88 -5.18 5.78
N THR A 168 -7.22 -4.35 6.58
CA THR A 168 -5.93 -4.64 7.21
C THR A 168 -6.05 -5.00 8.69
N GLU A 169 -7.27 -5.19 9.18
CA GLU A 169 -7.50 -5.67 10.54
C GLU A 169 -6.68 -6.93 10.80
N ASN A 170 -6.01 -6.96 11.93
CA ASN A 170 -5.13 -8.05 12.33
C ASN A 170 -3.85 -8.27 11.49
N ARG A 171 -3.42 -7.27 10.73
CA ARG A 171 -2.18 -7.33 9.93
C ARG A 171 -1.30 -6.13 10.22
N MET A 172 0.01 -6.32 10.07
CA MET A 172 0.94 -5.19 10.02
C MET A 172 0.86 -4.53 8.64
N ALA A 173 0.76 -3.21 8.61
CA ALA A 173 0.68 -2.49 7.35
C ALA A 173 1.64 -1.29 7.33
N PHE A 174 2.43 -1.17 6.26
CA PHE A 174 3.24 0.00 5.97
C PHE A 174 2.62 0.79 4.83
N TYR A 175 2.45 2.08 5.04
CA TYR A 175 1.92 3.02 4.07
C TYR A 175 2.93 4.12 3.77
N ILE A 176 3.35 4.27 2.52
CA ILE A 176 3.97 5.50 2.07
C ILE A 176 2.88 6.37 1.47
N SER A 177 2.75 7.59 1.94
CA SER A 177 1.88 8.59 1.37
C SER A 177 2.58 9.94 1.28
N HIS A 178 2.37 10.64 0.17
CA HIS A 178 2.76 12.04 0.05
C HIS A 178 1.75 12.97 0.73
N ARG A 179 0.55 12.46 1.07
CA ARG A 179 -0.48 13.24 1.75
C ARG A 179 -0.44 12.91 3.24
N LEU A 180 0.09 13.86 4.02
CA LEU A 180 0.23 13.69 5.46
C LEU A 180 -1.11 13.56 6.20
N SER A 181 -2.22 14.03 5.59
CA SER A 181 -3.57 13.83 6.13
C SER A 181 -3.91 12.36 6.35
N SER A 182 -3.39 11.45 5.52
CA SER A 182 -3.61 10.01 5.64
C SER A 182 -2.84 9.37 6.79
N SER A 183 -1.73 9.96 7.23
CA SER A 183 -0.94 9.44 8.35
C SER A 183 -1.69 9.46 9.69
N ARG A 184 -2.76 10.28 9.81
CA ARG A 184 -3.62 10.35 11.02
C ARG A 184 -4.36 9.03 11.31
N PHE A 185 -4.53 8.17 10.31
CA PHE A 185 -5.18 6.86 10.45
C PHE A 185 -4.21 5.75 10.87
N CYS A 186 -2.92 6.08 11.06
CA CYS A 186 -1.89 5.12 11.41
C CYS A 186 -1.55 5.20 12.90
N ASP A 187 -1.21 4.04 13.48
CA ASP A 187 -0.81 3.92 14.89
C ASP A 187 0.55 4.60 15.11
N GLN A 188 1.41 4.54 14.09
CA GLN A 188 2.76 5.07 14.14
C GLN A 188 3.16 5.74 12.82
N ILE A 189 3.96 6.78 12.92
CA ILE A 189 4.51 7.53 11.79
C ILE A 189 6.04 7.50 11.90
N LEU A 190 6.70 7.13 10.81
CA LEU A 190 8.14 7.23 10.64
C LEU A 190 8.44 8.40 9.71
N VAL A 191 9.14 9.40 10.22
CA VAL A 191 9.51 10.59 9.45
C VAL A 191 10.91 10.41 8.90
N PHE A 192 11.02 10.34 7.58
CA PHE A 192 12.27 10.15 6.87
C PHE A 192 12.84 11.48 6.38
N LYS A 193 14.15 11.67 6.60
CA LYS A 193 14.96 12.75 6.06
C LYS A 193 16.37 12.24 5.78
N ASP A 194 16.89 12.49 4.58
CA ASP A 194 18.27 12.13 4.17
C ASP A 194 18.65 10.66 4.47
N GLY A 195 17.75 9.73 4.17
CA GLY A 195 17.96 8.28 4.37
C GLY A 195 17.85 7.82 5.83
N LYS A 196 17.40 8.68 6.76
CA LYS A 196 17.30 8.37 8.19
C LYS A 196 15.88 8.60 8.70
N ILE A 197 15.48 7.85 9.74
CA ILE A 197 14.31 8.19 10.53
C ILE A 197 14.73 9.28 11.51
N VAL A 198 14.15 10.47 11.37
CA VAL A 198 14.45 11.63 12.22
C VAL A 198 13.43 11.81 13.32
N GLU A 199 12.19 11.36 13.10
CA GLU A 199 11.12 11.39 14.12
C GLU A 199 10.29 10.11 14.01
N GLN A 200 9.70 9.70 15.13
CA GLN A 200 8.83 8.54 15.23
C GLN A 200 7.81 8.78 16.35
N GLY A 201 6.54 8.51 16.08
CA GLY A 201 5.45 8.67 17.04
C GLY A 201 4.09 8.62 16.34
N ASN A 202 3.02 8.85 17.08
CA ASN A 202 1.70 9.05 16.46
C ASN A 202 1.51 10.52 16.02
N HIS A 203 0.44 10.78 15.27
CA HIS A 203 0.16 12.12 14.75
C HIS A 203 0.16 13.20 15.83
N ASN A 204 -0.54 12.98 16.94
CA ASN A 204 -0.67 13.99 17.99
C ASN A 204 0.68 14.30 18.66
N GLN A 205 1.45 13.27 18.98
CA GLN A 205 2.79 13.41 19.55
C GLN A 205 3.71 14.24 18.62
N LEU A 206 3.72 13.92 17.33
CA LEU A 206 4.58 14.62 16.39
C LEU A 206 4.13 16.07 16.13
N MET A 207 2.83 16.34 16.17
CA MET A 207 2.30 17.70 16.09
C MET A 207 2.66 18.55 17.33
N GLU A 208 2.65 17.95 18.53
CA GLU A 208 3.04 18.62 19.78
C GLU A 208 4.53 18.96 19.82
N LEU A 209 5.38 18.10 19.27
CA LEU A 209 6.83 18.34 19.20
C LEU A 209 7.21 19.54 18.34
N LYS A 210 6.37 19.94 17.38
CA LYS A 210 6.58 21.07 16.45
C LYS A 210 7.93 21.01 15.71
N ASN A 211 8.38 19.80 15.37
CA ASN A 211 9.60 19.56 14.63
C ASN A 211 9.30 19.35 13.13
N TYR A 212 10.13 18.62 12.43
CA TYR A 212 10.08 18.44 10.98
C TYR A 212 8.74 17.87 10.45
N TYR A 213 8.12 16.91 11.18
CA TYR A 213 6.78 16.43 10.82
C TYR A 213 5.74 17.56 10.83
N PHE A 214 5.75 18.40 11.87
CA PHE A 214 4.86 19.53 11.98
C PHE A 214 5.06 20.52 10.82
N GLU A 215 6.31 20.84 10.50
CA GLU A 215 6.63 21.73 9.35
C GLU A 215 6.06 21.20 8.04
N LEU A 216 6.28 19.91 7.76
CA LEU A 216 5.75 19.25 6.56
C LEU A 216 4.22 19.27 6.53
N TYR A 217 3.58 19.02 7.68
CA TYR A 217 2.12 18.99 7.80
C TYR A 217 1.52 20.37 7.56
N GLU A 218 2.07 21.41 8.19
CA GLU A 218 1.65 22.80 8.00
C GLU A 218 1.81 23.27 6.55
N MET A 219 2.94 22.95 5.94
CA MET A 219 3.15 23.27 4.51
C MET A 219 2.08 22.64 3.63
N GLN A 220 1.76 21.37 3.84
CA GLN A 220 0.71 20.72 3.04
C GLN A 220 -0.68 21.27 3.33
N SER A 221 -1.03 21.55 4.58
CA SER A 221 -2.35 22.05 4.95
C SER A 221 -2.65 23.41 4.29
N LYS A 222 -1.65 24.30 4.19
CA LYS A 222 -1.78 25.59 3.52
C LYS A 222 -2.11 25.46 2.04
N TYR A 223 -1.47 24.53 1.34
CA TYR A 223 -1.74 24.26 -0.08
C TYR A 223 -3.15 23.73 -0.37
N TYR A 224 -3.81 23.12 0.62
CA TYR A 224 -5.17 22.59 0.47
C TYR A 224 -6.27 23.61 0.87
N VAL A 225 -5.94 24.66 1.62
CA VAL A 225 -6.89 25.71 2.05
C VAL A 225 -6.97 26.84 1.03
N GLU A 226 -5.94 27.06 0.21
CA GLU A 226 -5.89 28.14 -0.80
C GLU A 226 -6.48 27.75 -2.16
N LYS A 227 -7.15 26.60 -2.28
CA LYS A 227 -7.92 26.16 -3.46
C LYS A 227 -9.40 25.95 -3.11
#